data_47a290fa117ae92413cc0b77e4d5b139
#
_entry.id   47a290fa117ae92413cc0b77e4d5b139
#
_cell.length_a   1.000
_cell.length_b   1.000
_cell.length_c   1.000
_cell.angle_alpha   90.00
_cell.angle_beta   90.00
_cell.angle_gamma   90.00
#
_symmetry.space_group_name_H-M   'P 1'
#
loop_
_entity.id
_entity.type
_entity.pdbx_description
1 polymer ?
#
loop_
_entity_poly.entity_id
_entity_poly.type
_entity_poly.pdbx_seq_one_letter_code
_entity_poly.pdbx_strand_id
1 'polypeptide(L)'
;MRTQSRTMPFTEEQMQQIYNTNLIDFAVRHGFEIEKGDRNTAHVKHSGGLYLFKHGRGYICFSKEGSKGNIVDFVQEYMGASDFKSAAEMILNCRAYEQTEHYIPPVEKKPRGELVLPPRDRSFDRTIAYLTRTRGIEKEIVYAMMEQGRVYGARTEKGGYSFHNCAFVGYDEGGKPRYCALRAPSADSHFRQDVENSDKTYGFIMEGRSNRVYEFEAPIDAMSHATLCKLNGIDWRKDHRVSEGCLSDKALARYLKLHPEVTEIVFCYDNDIDGKLADGTPHNHGQAQAEISAEKFTKLGYLCFIQTPRTKDFNKDLTTFRAMLQASEEAENGVQRGGLI
;
A
#
# COMPACT_ATOMS: atom_id res chain seq x y z
N MET A 1 40.42 -12.95 15.91
CA MET A 1 39.82 -13.24 14.60
C MET A 1 39.75 -11.94 13.81
N ARG A 2 40.50 -11.83 12.73
CA ARG A 2 40.51 -10.64 11.88
C ARG A 2 39.26 -10.68 10.99
N THR A 3 38.35 -9.72 11.16
CA THR A 3 37.27 -9.44 10.23
C THR A 3 37.87 -9.05 8.88
N GLN A 4 37.80 -9.91 7.90
CA GLN A 4 38.13 -9.57 6.51
C GLN A 4 37.10 -8.58 6.02
N SER A 5 37.50 -7.34 5.83
CA SER A 5 36.77 -6.34 5.05
C SER A 5 36.59 -6.95 3.63
N ARG A 6 35.33 -7.23 3.26
CA ARG A 6 35.00 -7.55 1.86
C ARG A 6 35.22 -6.27 1.06
N THR A 7 36.36 -6.15 0.42
CA THR A 7 36.57 -5.12 -0.61
C THR A 7 35.57 -5.32 -1.73
N MET A 8 34.77 -4.32 -2.00
CA MET A 8 33.87 -4.31 -3.16
C MET A 8 34.72 -4.46 -4.43
N PRO A 9 34.32 -5.31 -5.39
CA PRO A 9 35.12 -5.61 -6.59
C PRO A 9 35.21 -4.46 -7.59
N PHE A 10 34.51 -3.34 -7.35
CA PHE A 10 34.42 -2.17 -8.21
C PHE A 10 34.76 -0.88 -7.44
N THR A 11 35.40 0.06 -8.13
CA THR A 11 35.68 1.41 -7.57
C THR A 11 34.39 2.21 -7.39
N GLU A 12 34.44 3.29 -6.58
CA GLU A 12 33.31 4.22 -6.43
C GLU A 12 32.87 4.82 -7.78
N GLU A 13 33.83 5.17 -8.63
CA GLU A 13 33.56 5.69 -9.97
C GLU A 13 32.84 4.66 -10.84
N GLN A 14 33.27 3.40 -10.81
CA GLN A 14 32.61 2.30 -11.50
C GLN A 14 31.17 2.07 -10.96
N MET A 15 31.00 2.13 -9.66
CA MET A 15 29.66 2.02 -9.05
C MET A 15 28.74 3.15 -9.47
N GLN A 16 29.24 4.39 -9.48
CA GLN A 16 28.48 5.54 -10.00
C GLN A 16 28.15 5.36 -11.48
N GLN A 17 29.09 4.88 -12.29
CA GLN A 17 28.85 4.60 -13.69
C GLN A 17 27.76 3.56 -13.90
N ILE A 18 27.78 2.45 -13.17
CA ILE A 18 26.78 1.38 -13.23
C ILE A 18 25.38 1.97 -12.96
N TYR A 19 25.20 2.66 -11.83
CA TYR A 19 23.88 3.16 -11.44
C TYR A 19 23.43 4.42 -12.19
N ASN A 20 24.31 5.14 -12.86
CA ASN A 20 23.98 6.29 -13.71
C ASN A 20 23.76 5.92 -15.18
N THR A 21 24.03 4.69 -15.58
CA THR A 21 23.74 4.21 -16.94
C THR A 21 22.24 4.30 -17.22
N ASN A 22 21.85 4.91 -18.33
CA ASN A 22 20.45 5.02 -18.74
C ASN A 22 19.93 3.65 -19.18
N LEU A 23 18.94 3.14 -18.46
CA LEU A 23 18.38 1.81 -18.70
C LEU A 23 17.68 1.70 -20.07
N ILE A 24 17.04 2.77 -20.57
CA ILE A 24 16.40 2.76 -21.89
C ILE A 24 17.45 2.62 -22.98
N ASP A 25 18.49 3.46 -22.94
CA ASP A 25 19.58 3.41 -23.93
C ASP A 25 20.33 2.07 -23.87
N PHE A 26 20.54 1.57 -22.67
CA PHE A 26 21.15 0.27 -22.45
C PHE A 26 20.30 -0.86 -23.05
N ALA A 27 19.00 -0.89 -22.77
CA ALA A 27 18.09 -1.90 -23.29
C ALA A 27 18.00 -1.86 -24.83
N VAL A 28 17.88 -0.67 -25.42
CA VAL A 28 17.86 -0.50 -26.88
C VAL A 28 19.15 -1.05 -27.53
N ARG A 29 20.31 -0.76 -26.96
CA ARG A 29 21.60 -1.28 -27.47
C ARG A 29 21.74 -2.78 -27.36
N HIS A 30 21.00 -3.41 -26.43
CA HIS A 30 20.95 -4.86 -26.30
C HIS A 30 19.78 -5.51 -27.02
N GLY A 31 19.13 -4.77 -27.97
CA GLY A 31 18.14 -5.31 -28.87
C GLY A 31 16.71 -5.33 -28.33
N PHE A 32 16.44 -4.68 -27.21
CA PHE A 32 15.07 -4.51 -26.74
C PHE A 32 14.36 -3.43 -27.56
N GLU A 33 13.23 -3.79 -28.15
CA GLU A 33 12.39 -2.83 -28.87
C GLU A 33 11.51 -2.04 -27.90
N ILE A 34 11.63 -0.72 -27.94
CA ILE A 34 10.91 0.19 -27.08
C ILE A 34 9.80 0.88 -27.87
N GLU A 35 8.59 0.87 -27.33
CA GLU A 35 7.46 1.63 -27.87
C GLU A 35 6.95 2.67 -26.88
N LYS A 36 6.11 3.58 -27.38
CA LYS A 36 5.57 4.66 -26.56
C LYS A 36 4.65 4.11 -25.48
N GLY A 37 5.06 4.24 -24.23
CA GLY A 37 4.22 3.97 -23.06
C GLY A 37 3.38 5.19 -22.65
N ASP A 38 3.11 5.30 -21.37
CA ASP A 38 2.41 6.44 -20.79
C ASP A 38 3.31 7.69 -20.64
N ARG A 39 2.85 8.68 -19.81
CA ARG A 39 3.61 9.93 -19.56
C ARG A 39 4.98 9.68 -18.92
N ASN A 40 5.12 8.64 -18.10
CA ASN A 40 6.29 8.40 -17.24
C ASN A 40 7.05 7.12 -17.59
N THR A 41 6.50 6.26 -18.45
CA THR A 41 7.09 4.97 -18.81
C THR A 41 7.14 4.76 -20.32
N ALA A 42 8.04 3.88 -20.75
CA ALA A 42 8.14 3.35 -22.10
C ALA A 42 7.95 1.83 -22.03
N HIS A 43 7.12 1.27 -22.92
CA HIS A 43 6.83 -0.16 -22.94
C HIS A 43 7.90 -0.91 -23.75
N VAL A 44 8.35 -2.03 -23.25
CA VAL A 44 9.23 -2.95 -23.99
C VAL A 44 8.36 -3.94 -24.75
N LYS A 45 8.43 -3.94 -26.08
CA LYS A 45 7.63 -4.83 -26.95
C LYS A 45 7.88 -6.30 -26.64
N HIS A 46 6.86 -7.10 -26.80
CA HIS A 46 6.92 -8.57 -26.65
C HIS A 46 7.37 -9.05 -25.25
N SER A 47 7.38 -8.19 -24.24
CA SER A 47 7.89 -8.49 -22.89
C SER A 47 6.80 -8.70 -21.84
N GLY A 48 5.54 -8.83 -22.25
CA GLY A 48 4.44 -9.18 -21.34
C GLY A 48 4.14 -8.15 -20.25
N GLY A 49 4.38 -6.85 -20.49
CA GLY A 49 4.05 -5.79 -19.53
C GLY A 49 5.26 -5.18 -18.81
N LEU A 50 6.45 -5.32 -19.39
CA LEU A 50 7.66 -4.66 -18.93
C LEU A 50 7.70 -3.20 -19.38
N TYR A 51 7.84 -2.29 -18.42
CA TYR A 51 7.93 -0.86 -18.63
C TYR A 51 9.22 -0.32 -18.03
N LEU A 52 9.94 0.50 -18.80
CA LEU A 52 11.10 1.24 -18.36
C LEU A 52 10.69 2.66 -17.98
N PHE A 53 11.19 3.18 -16.86
CA PHE A 53 10.90 4.56 -16.48
C PHE A 53 11.65 5.54 -17.40
N LYS A 54 10.98 6.57 -17.92
CA LYS A 54 11.56 7.57 -18.83
C LYS A 54 12.77 8.34 -18.27
N HIS A 55 12.89 8.37 -16.94
CA HIS A 55 14.11 8.89 -16.31
C HIS A 55 15.31 7.94 -16.40
N GLY A 56 15.16 6.76 -17.03
CA GLY A 56 16.24 5.83 -17.32
C GLY A 56 16.83 5.08 -16.12
N ARG A 57 16.22 5.12 -14.92
CA ARG A 57 16.83 4.58 -13.70
C ARG A 57 16.17 3.35 -13.11
N GLY A 58 15.22 2.78 -13.82
CA GLY A 58 14.56 1.59 -13.33
C GLY A 58 13.44 1.11 -14.25
N TYR A 59 12.87 -0.02 -13.89
CA TYR A 59 11.79 -0.68 -14.59
C TYR A 59 10.74 -1.22 -13.64
N ILE A 60 9.59 -1.57 -14.19
CA ILE A 60 8.53 -2.35 -13.56
C ILE A 60 7.91 -3.29 -14.60
N CYS A 61 7.62 -4.52 -14.20
CA CYS A 61 6.88 -5.46 -15.03
C CYS A 61 5.55 -5.82 -14.37
N PHE A 62 4.44 -5.41 -14.99
CA PHE A 62 3.09 -5.65 -14.44
C PHE A 62 2.60 -7.08 -14.65
N SER A 63 3.15 -7.82 -15.61
CA SER A 63 2.80 -9.23 -15.83
C SER A 63 3.61 -10.18 -14.95
N LYS A 64 4.65 -9.66 -14.31
CA LYS A 64 5.58 -10.41 -13.47
C LYS A 64 5.59 -9.75 -12.10
N GLU A 65 4.81 -10.31 -11.19
CA GLU A 65 4.55 -9.71 -9.89
C GLU A 65 5.86 -9.53 -9.11
N GLY A 66 6.05 -8.32 -8.54
CA GLY A 66 7.28 -7.97 -7.83
C GLY A 66 8.49 -7.60 -8.70
N SER A 67 8.44 -7.84 -10.02
CA SER A 67 9.54 -7.49 -10.93
C SER A 67 9.60 -5.98 -11.12
N LYS A 68 10.50 -5.35 -10.38
CA LYS A 68 10.87 -3.93 -10.47
C LYS A 68 12.27 -3.76 -9.92
N GLY A 69 13.01 -2.83 -10.46
CA GLY A 69 14.36 -2.58 -9.97
C GLY A 69 15.10 -1.53 -10.76
N ASN A 70 16.39 -1.51 -10.55
CA ASN A 70 17.35 -0.67 -11.26
C ASN A 70 17.97 -1.44 -12.44
N ILE A 71 19.01 -0.86 -13.06
CA ILE A 71 19.69 -1.48 -14.20
C ILE A 71 20.37 -2.81 -13.86
N VAL A 72 20.90 -2.98 -12.65
CA VAL A 72 21.54 -4.24 -12.22
C VAL A 72 20.49 -5.35 -12.13
N ASP A 73 19.36 -5.04 -11.50
CA ASP A 73 18.24 -5.98 -11.38
C ASP A 73 17.69 -6.36 -12.77
N PHE A 74 17.61 -5.38 -13.70
CA PHE A 74 17.20 -5.61 -15.08
C PHE A 74 18.15 -6.58 -15.81
N VAL A 75 19.45 -6.37 -15.68
CA VAL A 75 20.46 -7.22 -16.35
C VAL A 75 20.43 -8.63 -15.78
N GLN A 76 20.24 -8.79 -14.48
CA GLN A 76 20.10 -10.11 -13.87
C GLN A 76 18.80 -10.81 -14.33
N GLU A 77 17.69 -10.10 -14.33
CA GLU A 77 16.37 -10.70 -14.58
C GLU A 77 16.07 -10.95 -16.07
N TYR A 78 16.49 -10.04 -16.95
CA TYR A 78 16.13 -10.07 -18.38
C TYR A 78 17.29 -10.39 -19.30
N MET A 79 18.53 -10.38 -18.81
CA MET A 79 19.72 -10.67 -19.62
C MET A 79 20.55 -11.86 -19.09
N GLY A 80 20.09 -12.48 -17.99
CA GLY A 80 20.66 -13.74 -17.51
C GLY A 80 21.99 -13.60 -16.75
N ALA A 81 22.33 -12.41 -16.22
CA ALA A 81 23.48 -12.28 -15.34
C ALA A 81 23.22 -13.00 -14.01
N SER A 82 24.11 -13.91 -13.63
CA SER A 82 23.94 -14.78 -12.47
C SER A 82 24.13 -14.08 -11.12
N ASP A 83 24.85 -12.96 -11.10
CA ASP A 83 25.19 -12.22 -9.89
C ASP A 83 25.44 -10.73 -10.18
N PHE A 84 25.65 -9.96 -9.12
CA PHE A 84 25.97 -8.53 -9.23
C PHE A 84 27.22 -8.25 -10.06
N LYS A 85 28.26 -9.08 -9.93
CA LYS A 85 29.53 -8.86 -10.62
C LYS A 85 29.37 -9.00 -12.13
N SER A 86 28.72 -10.07 -12.59
CA SER A 86 28.48 -10.30 -14.02
C SER A 86 27.55 -9.23 -14.61
N ALA A 87 26.51 -8.79 -13.87
CA ALA A 87 25.67 -7.70 -14.31
C ALA A 87 26.44 -6.37 -14.43
N ALA A 88 27.25 -6.04 -13.43
CA ALA A 88 28.08 -4.84 -13.43
C ALA A 88 29.09 -4.82 -14.58
N GLU A 89 29.75 -5.95 -14.86
CA GLU A 89 30.67 -6.10 -15.99
C GLU A 89 29.95 -5.90 -17.34
N MET A 90 28.74 -6.44 -17.50
CA MET A 90 27.93 -6.23 -18.72
C MET A 90 27.57 -4.75 -18.90
N ILE A 91 27.21 -4.04 -17.82
CA ILE A 91 26.86 -2.62 -17.87
C ILE A 91 28.09 -1.77 -18.21
N LEU A 92 29.22 -2.02 -17.55
CA LEU A 92 30.47 -1.27 -17.77
C LEU A 92 31.05 -1.49 -19.17
N ASN A 93 30.89 -2.67 -19.74
CA ASN A 93 31.36 -3.01 -21.08
C ASN A 93 30.43 -2.49 -22.18
N CYS A 94 29.24 -2.05 -21.84
CA CYS A 94 28.36 -1.43 -22.80
C CYS A 94 28.88 -0.02 -23.14
N ARG A 95 29.22 0.26 -24.41
CA ARG A 95 29.63 1.58 -24.90
C ARG A 95 28.50 2.64 -24.82
N ALA A 96 27.47 2.42 -24.03
CA ALA A 96 26.39 3.35 -23.72
C ALA A 96 26.87 4.62 -22.98
N TYR A 97 28.15 4.76 -22.72
CA TYR A 97 28.76 5.85 -21.95
C TYR A 97 29.22 7.03 -22.80
N GLU A 98 29.12 6.97 -24.10
CA GLU A 98 29.26 8.19 -24.91
C GLU A 98 28.03 9.06 -24.66
N GLN A 99 28.25 10.19 -24.01
CA GLN A 99 27.25 11.21 -23.68
C GLN A 99 26.34 11.49 -24.88
N THR A 100 25.21 10.86 -24.93
CA THR A 100 24.07 11.40 -25.65
C THR A 100 23.42 12.45 -24.75
N GLU A 101 23.04 13.59 -25.32
CA GLU A 101 22.54 14.80 -24.66
C GLU A 101 21.27 14.65 -23.78
N HIS A 102 20.96 13.46 -23.31
CA HIS A 102 19.82 13.14 -22.48
C HIS A 102 20.22 12.71 -21.05
N TYR A 103 21.31 13.26 -20.50
CA TYR A 103 21.51 13.22 -19.07
C TYR A 103 20.35 13.96 -18.40
N ILE A 104 19.32 13.22 -18.01
CA ILE A 104 18.36 13.70 -17.04
C ILE A 104 19.05 13.52 -15.68
N PRO A 105 19.49 14.63 -15.05
CA PRO A 105 20.11 14.55 -13.73
C PRO A 105 19.22 13.78 -12.78
N PRO A 106 19.76 13.19 -11.68
CA PRO A 106 18.94 12.64 -10.63
C PRO A 106 17.87 13.66 -10.34
N VAL A 107 16.60 13.27 -10.53
CA VAL A 107 15.51 14.13 -10.10
C VAL A 107 15.79 14.33 -8.62
N GLU A 108 16.38 15.47 -8.26
CA GLU A 108 16.39 15.91 -6.88
C GLU A 108 14.95 15.69 -6.43
N LYS A 109 14.75 14.84 -5.42
CA LYS A 109 13.43 14.67 -4.86
C LYS A 109 13.02 16.05 -4.46
N LYS A 110 12.23 16.72 -5.32
CA LYS A 110 11.69 18.04 -4.99
C LYS A 110 11.16 17.90 -3.58
N PRO A 111 11.52 18.81 -2.68
CA PRO A 111 10.98 18.77 -1.34
C PRO A 111 9.48 18.59 -1.47
N ARG A 112 8.92 17.62 -0.74
CA ARG A 112 7.49 17.30 -0.80
C ARG A 112 6.73 18.60 -0.56
N GLY A 113 5.87 18.99 -1.48
CA GLY A 113 5.05 20.18 -1.36
C GLY A 113 4.11 20.05 -0.14
N GLU A 114 3.34 21.08 0.12
CA GLU A 114 2.32 21.04 1.15
C GLU A 114 1.14 20.17 0.69
N LEU A 115 0.63 19.30 1.58
CA LEU A 115 -0.60 18.56 1.33
C LEU A 115 -1.78 19.52 1.37
N VAL A 116 -2.51 19.60 0.26
CA VAL A 116 -3.78 20.33 0.19
C VAL A 116 -4.90 19.30 0.18
N LEU A 117 -5.72 19.30 1.23
CA LEU A 117 -6.86 18.40 1.29
C LEU A 117 -7.91 18.78 0.24
N PRO A 118 -8.54 17.78 -0.43
CA PRO A 118 -9.65 18.04 -1.32
C PRO A 118 -10.81 18.75 -0.59
N PRO A 119 -11.53 19.65 -1.26
CA PRO A 119 -12.67 20.33 -0.68
C PRO A 119 -13.69 19.33 -0.12
N ARG A 120 -14.29 19.68 1.02
CA ARG A 120 -15.40 18.91 1.59
C ARG A 120 -16.61 18.97 0.67
N ASP A 121 -17.30 17.87 0.51
CA ASP A 121 -18.56 17.83 -0.21
C ASP A 121 -19.66 18.57 0.59
N ARG A 122 -20.71 19.02 -0.08
CA ARG A 122 -21.85 19.71 0.55
C ARG A 122 -22.61 18.78 1.51
N SER A 123 -22.69 17.50 1.18
CA SER A 123 -23.30 16.45 1.99
C SER A 123 -22.36 15.26 2.08
N PHE A 124 -22.32 14.61 3.24
CA PHE A 124 -21.57 13.38 3.46
C PHE A 124 -22.44 12.13 3.31
N ASP A 125 -23.69 12.25 2.88
CA ASP A 125 -24.64 11.14 2.80
C ASP A 125 -24.14 9.96 1.96
N ARG A 126 -23.49 10.24 0.83
CA ARG A 126 -22.89 9.20 -0.02
C ARG A 126 -21.78 8.45 0.70
N THR A 127 -20.91 9.17 1.39
CA THR A 127 -19.82 8.60 2.17
C THR A 127 -20.36 7.76 3.33
N ILE A 128 -21.36 8.30 4.07
CA ILE A 128 -22.00 7.58 5.17
C ILE A 128 -22.70 6.33 4.64
N ALA A 129 -23.51 6.45 3.59
CA ALA A 129 -24.21 5.32 2.98
C ALA A 129 -23.23 4.24 2.49
N TYR A 130 -22.15 4.64 1.84
CA TYR A 130 -21.12 3.71 1.39
C TYR A 130 -20.46 2.97 2.55
N LEU A 131 -19.97 3.69 3.55
CA LEU A 131 -19.29 3.07 4.69
C LEU A 131 -20.22 2.19 5.54
N THR A 132 -21.47 2.64 5.75
CA THR A 132 -22.39 1.91 6.62
C THR A 132 -23.18 0.80 5.91
N ARG A 133 -23.66 1.06 4.68
CA ARG A 133 -24.50 0.09 3.95
C ARG A 133 -23.67 -0.84 3.06
N THR A 134 -22.74 -0.29 2.28
CA THR A 134 -21.96 -1.09 1.33
C THR A 134 -20.81 -1.80 2.04
N ARG A 135 -20.12 -1.10 2.96
CA ARG A 135 -18.98 -1.68 3.71
C ARG A 135 -19.38 -2.28 5.06
N GLY A 136 -20.61 -2.09 5.50
CA GLY A 136 -21.15 -2.70 6.71
C GLY A 136 -20.58 -2.13 8.02
N ILE A 137 -19.85 -1.03 7.98
CA ILE A 137 -19.22 -0.42 9.16
C ILE A 137 -20.28 0.19 10.07
N GLU A 138 -20.15 0.03 11.39
CA GLU A 138 -21.04 0.62 12.37
C GLU A 138 -21.10 2.15 12.26
N LYS A 139 -22.32 2.71 12.28
CA LYS A 139 -22.54 4.17 12.18
C LYS A 139 -21.76 4.94 13.23
N GLU A 140 -21.73 4.43 14.45
CA GLU A 140 -20.99 5.03 15.56
C GLU A 140 -19.49 5.22 15.23
N ILE A 141 -18.87 4.23 14.60
CA ILE A 141 -17.46 4.28 14.21
C ILE A 141 -17.26 5.29 13.09
N VAL A 142 -18.15 5.29 12.09
CA VAL A 142 -18.09 6.26 10.99
C VAL A 142 -18.22 7.69 11.51
N TYR A 143 -19.20 7.96 12.38
CA TYR A 143 -19.39 9.30 12.94
C TYR A 143 -18.24 9.73 13.84
N ALA A 144 -17.71 8.84 14.68
CA ALA A 144 -16.53 9.14 15.49
C ALA A 144 -15.31 9.56 14.65
N MET A 145 -15.08 8.89 13.51
CA MET A 145 -14.00 9.27 12.59
C MET A 145 -14.29 10.57 11.84
N MET A 146 -15.55 10.85 11.55
CA MET A 146 -15.96 12.12 10.93
C MET A 146 -15.83 13.31 11.89
N GLU A 147 -16.20 13.16 13.15
CA GLU A 147 -16.04 14.16 14.20
C GLU A 147 -14.58 14.52 14.42
N GLN A 148 -13.68 13.53 14.35
CA GLN A 148 -12.23 13.73 14.43
C GLN A 148 -11.63 14.31 13.12
N GLY A 149 -12.44 14.53 12.09
CA GLY A 149 -11.98 14.98 10.78
C GLY A 149 -11.18 13.92 10.00
N ARG A 150 -11.07 12.70 10.50
CA ARG A 150 -10.31 11.61 9.87
C ARG A 150 -11.02 10.99 8.68
N VAL A 151 -12.36 11.15 8.59
CA VAL A 151 -13.18 10.71 7.46
C VAL A 151 -14.10 11.83 7.04
N TYR A 152 -14.21 12.08 5.74
CA TYR A 152 -15.20 13.00 5.20
C TYR A 152 -15.51 12.70 3.73
N GLY A 153 -16.64 13.23 3.24
CA GLY A 153 -16.97 13.26 1.82
C GLY A 153 -16.17 14.34 1.12
N ALA A 154 -15.32 13.97 0.19
CA ALA A 154 -14.49 14.88 -0.59
C ALA A 154 -15.04 15.05 -2.00
N ARG A 155 -14.92 16.28 -2.53
CA ARG A 155 -15.19 16.57 -3.93
C ARG A 155 -13.87 16.81 -4.65
N THR A 156 -13.68 16.10 -5.75
CA THR A 156 -12.52 16.28 -6.63
C THR A 156 -12.98 16.60 -8.04
N GLU A 157 -12.17 17.34 -8.78
CA GLU A 157 -12.47 17.71 -10.16
C GLU A 157 -11.35 17.24 -11.09
N LYS A 158 -11.72 16.62 -12.21
CA LYS A 158 -10.78 16.17 -13.22
C LYS A 158 -11.43 16.21 -14.60
N GLY A 159 -10.78 16.90 -15.55
CA GLY A 159 -11.29 16.97 -16.93
C GLY A 159 -12.68 17.60 -17.07
N GLY A 160 -13.06 18.53 -16.20
CA GLY A 160 -14.39 19.17 -16.19
C GLY A 160 -15.47 18.35 -15.49
N TYR A 161 -15.15 17.17 -14.97
CA TYR A 161 -16.06 16.32 -14.21
C TYR A 161 -15.81 16.44 -12.71
N SER A 162 -16.88 16.42 -11.93
CA SER A 162 -16.85 16.41 -10.47
C SER A 162 -17.05 15.00 -9.95
N PHE A 163 -16.18 14.57 -9.04
CA PHE A 163 -16.22 13.24 -8.42
C PHE A 163 -16.40 13.37 -6.91
N HIS A 164 -17.21 12.48 -6.36
CA HIS A 164 -17.38 12.34 -4.92
C HIS A 164 -16.50 11.18 -4.43
N ASN A 165 -15.77 11.41 -3.36
CA ASN A 165 -14.86 10.40 -2.79
C ASN A 165 -14.99 10.36 -1.27
N CYS A 166 -14.75 9.22 -0.67
CA CYS A 166 -14.44 9.11 0.75
C CYS A 166 -12.98 9.50 0.93
N ALA A 167 -12.70 10.48 1.76
CA ALA A 167 -11.36 10.86 2.17
C ALA A 167 -11.03 10.29 3.55
N PHE A 168 -9.84 9.70 3.68
CA PHE A 168 -9.28 9.18 4.92
C PHE A 168 -8.01 9.94 5.23
N VAL A 169 -7.96 10.64 6.38
CA VAL A 169 -6.92 11.62 6.69
C VAL A 169 -6.07 11.19 7.86
N GLY A 170 -4.76 11.32 7.71
CA GLY A 170 -3.77 11.22 8.77
C GLY A 170 -3.22 12.59 9.12
N TYR A 171 -3.05 12.84 10.42
CA TYR A 171 -2.60 14.11 10.99
C TYR A 171 -1.26 13.95 11.71
N ASP A 172 -0.51 15.05 11.81
CA ASP A 172 0.61 15.14 12.75
C ASP A 172 0.12 15.54 14.16
N GLU A 173 1.05 15.60 15.12
CA GLU A 173 0.76 15.93 16.52
C GLU A 173 0.23 17.35 16.70
N GLY A 174 0.50 18.24 15.75
CA GLY A 174 -0.02 19.60 15.70
C GLY A 174 -1.42 19.70 15.09
N GLY A 175 -2.02 18.56 14.67
CA GLY A 175 -3.31 18.54 14.02
C GLY A 175 -3.27 18.98 12.55
N LYS A 176 -2.08 19.09 11.94
CA LYS A 176 -1.94 19.40 10.51
C LYS A 176 -2.12 18.13 9.69
N PRO A 177 -2.94 18.14 8.62
CA PRO A 177 -3.09 16.99 7.73
C PRO A 177 -1.78 16.72 6.98
N ARG A 178 -1.35 15.47 6.98
CA ARG A 178 -0.10 15.02 6.34
C ARG A 178 -0.32 13.88 5.34
N TYR A 179 -1.42 13.18 5.46
CA TYR A 179 -1.82 12.08 4.59
C TYR A 179 -3.30 12.17 4.26
N CYS A 180 -3.66 11.84 3.02
CA CYS A 180 -5.05 11.69 2.63
C CYS A 180 -5.18 10.66 1.52
N ALA A 181 -5.93 9.59 1.79
CA ALA A 181 -6.34 8.61 0.80
C ALA A 181 -7.77 8.87 0.33
N LEU A 182 -8.02 8.70 -0.96
CA LEU A 182 -9.34 8.82 -1.58
C LEU A 182 -9.84 7.46 -2.05
N ARG A 183 -11.12 7.21 -1.84
CA ARG A 183 -11.84 6.04 -2.32
C ARG A 183 -13.18 6.44 -2.91
N ALA A 184 -13.51 5.95 -4.11
CA ALA A 184 -14.85 6.16 -4.65
C ALA A 184 -15.93 5.47 -3.78
N PRO A 185 -17.05 6.16 -3.45
CA PRO A 185 -18.13 5.60 -2.66
C PRO A 185 -19.07 4.72 -3.51
N SER A 186 -18.51 3.72 -4.17
CA SER A 186 -19.23 2.76 -5.02
C SER A 186 -18.64 1.36 -4.86
N ALA A 187 -19.50 0.33 -4.89
CA ALA A 187 -19.10 -1.06 -4.87
C ALA A 187 -18.33 -1.44 -6.15
N ASP A 188 -18.74 -0.89 -7.28
CA ASP A 188 -18.23 -1.23 -8.62
C ASP A 188 -16.96 -0.45 -9.00
N SER A 189 -16.57 0.54 -8.20
CA SER A 189 -15.41 1.36 -8.49
C SER A 189 -14.16 0.87 -7.76
N HIS A 190 -13.10 0.64 -8.53
CA HIS A 190 -11.76 0.33 -8.01
C HIS A 190 -10.91 1.59 -7.76
N PHE A 191 -11.48 2.80 -7.92
CA PHE A 191 -10.73 4.03 -7.72
C PHE A 191 -10.23 4.15 -6.27
N ARG A 192 -8.92 4.25 -6.18
CA ARG A 192 -8.16 4.55 -4.96
C ARG A 192 -6.95 5.38 -5.35
N GLN A 193 -6.70 6.44 -4.62
CA GLN A 193 -5.59 7.34 -4.90
C GLN A 193 -5.19 8.09 -3.63
N ASP A 194 -3.89 8.23 -3.40
CA ASP A 194 -3.41 9.19 -2.40
C ASP A 194 -3.44 10.60 -3.00
N VAL A 195 -3.81 11.59 -2.18
CA VAL A 195 -3.73 13.00 -2.56
C VAL A 195 -2.26 13.38 -2.73
N GLU A 196 -1.98 14.23 -3.70
CA GLU A 196 -0.61 14.71 -3.96
C GLU A 196 0.03 15.27 -2.70
N ASN A 197 1.32 15.02 -2.52
CA ASN A 197 2.12 15.37 -1.33
C ASN A 197 1.73 14.66 -0.03
N SER A 198 0.87 13.64 -0.08
CA SER A 198 0.61 12.78 1.08
C SER A 198 1.88 12.13 1.61
N ASP A 199 2.02 12.09 2.93
CA ASP A 199 3.09 11.41 3.64
C ASP A 199 2.56 10.17 4.36
N LYS A 200 2.87 8.99 3.82
CA LYS A 200 2.42 7.71 4.37
C LYS A 200 2.95 7.42 5.78
N THR A 201 3.97 8.14 6.25
CA THR A 201 4.41 8.02 7.64
C THR A 201 3.38 8.49 8.66
N TYR A 202 2.32 9.18 8.21
CA TYR A 202 1.27 9.67 9.10
C TYR A 202 -0.02 8.84 9.06
N GLY A 203 -0.21 7.91 8.16
CA GLY A 203 -1.29 6.95 8.10
C GLY A 203 -2.68 7.41 8.54
N PHE A 204 -3.67 6.52 8.43
CA PHE A 204 -4.97 6.71 9.08
C PHE A 204 -4.93 6.02 10.45
N ILE A 205 -5.30 6.72 11.51
CA ILE A 205 -5.17 6.27 12.89
C ILE A 205 -6.52 6.29 13.59
N MET A 206 -6.84 5.23 14.33
CA MET A 206 -7.89 5.19 15.33
C MET A 206 -7.20 4.98 16.69
N GLU A 207 -7.13 6.04 17.48
CA GLU A 207 -6.45 6.00 18.78
C GLU A 207 -7.24 5.16 19.78
N GLY A 208 -6.51 4.34 20.54
CA GLY A 208 -7.03 3.54 21.65
C GLY A 208 -6.50 4.01 23.00
N ARG A 209 -6.55 3.11 24.00
CA ARG A 209 -6.12 3.38 25.38
C ARG A 209 -5.31 2.24 26.00
N SER A 210 -5.14 1.15 25.24
CA SER A 210 -4.41 -0.04 25.71
C SER A 210 -2.93 0.01 25.31
N ASN A 211 -2.22 -1.05 25.60
CA ASN A 211 -0.86 -1.26 25.13
C ASN A 211 -0.79 -2.01 23.79
N ARG A 212 -1.92 -2.16 23.07
CA ARG A 212 -2.02 -2.93 21.81
C ARG A 212 -2.40 -2.08 20.64
N VAL A 213 -1.68 -2.28 19.51
CA VAL A 213 -2.01 -1.69 18.21
C VAL A 213 -2.23 -2.77 17.17
N TYR A 214 -3.27 -2.59 16.36
CA TYR A 214 -3.54 -3.38 15.15
C TYR A 214 -3.11 -2.58 13.92
N GLU A 215 -2.39 -3.22 13.01
CA GLU A 215 -1.93 -2.61 11.75
C GLU A 215 -2.65 -3.20 10.54
N PHE A 216 -3.09 -2.33 9.63
CA PHE A 216 -3.91 -2.67 8.46
C PHE A 216 -3.36 -2.05 7.18
N GLU A 217 -3.67 -2.67 6.03
CA GLU A 217 -3.35 -2.09 4.73
C GLU A 217 -4.24 -0.90 4.39
N ALA A 218 -5.53 -0.94 4.73
CA ALA A 218 -6.47 0.11 4.36
C ALA A 218 -7.33 0.61 5.54
N PRO A 219 -7.73 1.91 5.55
CA PRO A 219 -8.59 2.50 6.57
C PRO A 219 -9.93 1.77 6.74
N ILE A 220 -10.49 1.26 5.63
CA ILE A 220 -11.75 0.51 5.66
C ILE A 220 -11.61 -0.77 6.47
N ASP A 221 -10.47 -1.46 6.39
CA ASP A 221 -10.21 -2.68 7.15
C ASP A 221 -10.02 -2.39 8.64
N ALA A 222 -9.33 -1.32 9.00
CA ALA A 222 -9.23 -0.85 10.38
C ALA A 222 -10.61 -0.55 10.99
N MET A 223 -11.49 0.14 10.26
CA MET A 223 -12.85 0.46 10.70
C MET A 223 -13.74 -0.80 10.72
N SER A 224 -13.52 -1.74 9.80
CA SER A 224 -14.25 -3.02 9.75
C SER A 224 -13.87 -3.93 10.93
N HIS A 225 -12.57 -4.03 11.25
CA HIS A 225 -12.11 -4.73 12.44
C HIS A 225 -12.68 -4.12 13.73
N ALA A 226 -12.70 -2.79 13.84
CA ALA A 226 -13.36 -2.11 14.96
C ALA A 226 -14.85 -2.47 15.07
N THR A 227 -15.54 -2.58 13.92
CA THR A 227 -16.94 -3.02 13.86
C THR A 227 -17.09 -4.48 14.30
N LEU A 228 -16.24 -5.37 13.84
CA LEU A 228 -16.23 -6.78 14.26
C LEU A 228 -16.00 -6.91 15.77
N CYS A 229 -15.06 -6.14 16.33
CA CYS A 229 -14.87 -6.06 17.79
C CYS A 229 -16.17 -5.70 18.50
N LYS A 230 -16.83 -4.61 18.07
CA LYS A 230 -18.09 -4.15 18.66
C LYS A 230 -19.21 -5.19 18.57
N LEU A 231 -19.37 -5.83 17.40
CA LEU A 231 -20.39 -6.88 17.20
C LEU A 231 -20.15 -8.12 18.09
N ASN A 232 -18.90 -8.36 18.49
CA ASN A 232 -18.52 -9.40 19.45
C ASN A 232 -18.48 -8.92 20.91
N GLY A 233 -19.05 -7.75 21.24
CA GLY A 233 -19.13 -7.23 22.60
C GLY A 233 -17.80 -6.64 23.14
N ILE A 234 -16.83 -6.42 22.27
CA ILE A 234 -15.52 -5.85 22.63
C ILE A 234 -15.57 -4.34 22.39
N ASP A 235 -15.13 -3.54 23.36
CA ASP A 235 -15.00 -2.10 23.20
C ASP A 235 -13.96 -1.78 22.11
N TRP A 236 -14.44 -1.34 20.96
CA TRP A 236 -13.60 -1.02 19.82
C TRP A 236 -12.63 0.15 20.07
N ARG A 237 -12.92 1.00 21.08
CA ARG A 237 -12.06 2.14 21.45
C ARG A 237 -10.91 1.74 22.36
N LYS A 238 -10.88 0.48 22.80
CA LYS A 238 -9.85 0.01 23.73
C LYS A 238 -8.47 0.02 23.08
N ASP A 239 -8.37 -0.57 21.89
CA ASP A 239 -7.09 -0.80 21.22
C ASP A 239 -6.87 0.16 20.07
N HIS A 240 -5.61 0.50 19.81
CA HIS A 240 -5.20 1.36 18.72
C HIS A 240 -5.30 0.64 17.37
N ARG A 241 -5.54 1.39 16.28
CA ARG A 241 -5.48 0.90 14.90
C ARG A 241 -4.76 1.90 14.02
N VAL A 242 -3.83 1.40 13.24
CA VAL A 242 -3.04 2.17 12.26
C VAL A 242 -3.24 1.56 10.89
N SER A 243 -3.39 2.39 9.87
CA SER A 243 -3.46 1.95 8.48
C SER A 243 -2.59 2.83 7.60
N GLU A 244 -1.76 2.22 6.76
CA GLU A 244 -0.74 2.91 5.96
C GLU A 244 -1.13 3.15 4.50
N GLY A 245 -2.23 2.57 4.03
CA GLY A 245 -2.64 2.64 2.63
C GLY A 245 -1.75 1.82 1.68
N CYS A 246 -0.91 0.93 2.20
CA CYS A 246 -0.06 -0.01 1.46
C CYS A 246 0.62 -0.98 2.43
N LEU A 247 1.35 -1.96 1.88
CA LEU A 247 2.26 -2.82 2.64
C LEU A 247 3.54 -2.05 3.01
N SER A 248 3.49 -1.26 4.06
CA SER A 248 4.59 -0.46 4.62
C SER A 248 4.44 -0.44 6.13
N ASP A 249 5.50 -0.19 6.86
CA ASP A 249 5.48 -0.10 8.33
C ASP A 249 5.89 1.29 8.85
N LYS A 250 5.87 2.30 7.98
CA LYS A 250 6.38 3.64 8.32
C LYS A 250 5.46 4.39 9.28
N ALA A 251 4.13 4.28 9.09
CA ALA A 251 3.17 4.91 9.97
C ALA A 251 3.16 4.21 11.33
N LEU A 252 3.21 2.87 11.36
CA LEU A 252 3.34 2.11 12.60
C LEU A 252 4.62 2.49 13.34
N ALA A 253 5.78 2.49 12.68
CA ALA A 253 7.06 2.82 13.30
C ALA A 253 7.08 4.24 13.88
N ARG A 254 6.40 5.20 13.23
CA ARG A 254 6.22 6.54 13.74
C ARG A 254 5.26 6.54 14.94
N TYR A 255 4.13 5.85 14.81
CA TYR A 255 3.12 5.76 15.86
C TYR A 255 3.71 5.23 17.17
N LEU A 256 4.48 4.14 17.09
CA LEU A 256 5.12 3.52 18.26
C LEU A 256 6.14 4.45 18.96
N LYS A 257 6.81 5.35 18.23
CA LYS A 257 7.70 6.35 18.85
C LYS A 257 6.95 7.38 19.68
N LEU A 258 5.70 7.67 19.33
CA LEU A 258 4.85 8.64 20.01
C LEU A 258 4.03 8.01 21.14
N HIS A 259 3.88 6.67 21.09
CA HIS A 259 3.09 5.88 22.02
C HIS A 259 3.96 4.79 22.66
N PRO A 260 4.88 5.18 23.56
CA PRO A 260 5.77 4.22 24.24
C PRO A 260 5.04 3.23 25.14
N GLU A 261 3.78 3.51 25.49
CA GLU A 261 2.90 2.60 26.22
C GLU A 261 2.47 1.39 25.38
N VAL A 262 2.54 1.47 24.03
CA VAL A 262 2.20 0.37 23.15
C VAL A 262 3.36 -0.62 23.11
N THR A 263 3.09 -1.84 23.56
CA THR A 263 4.07 -2.94 23.63
C THR A 263 3.66 -4.16 22.80
N GLU A 264 2.41 -4.20 22.36
CA GLU A 264 1.86 -5.31 21.58
C GLU A 264 1.42 -4.83 20.20
N ILE A 265 1.83 -5.56 19.16
CA ILE A 265 1.49 -5.27 17.75
C ILE A 265 0.78 -6.49 17.16
N VAL A 266 -0.34 -6.25 16.49
CA VAL A 266 -1.06 -7.28 15.74
C VAL A 266 -1.12 -6.88 14.28
N PHE A 267 -0.45 -7.63 13.42
CA PHE A 267 -0.47 -7.42 11.97
C PHE A 267 -1.72 -8.03 11.36
N CYS A 268 -2.54 -7.21 10.73
CA CYS A 268 -3.86 -7.52 10.17
C CYS A 268 -3.89 -7.24 8.67
N TYR A 269 -2.95 -7.81 7.93
CA TYR A 269 -2.84 -7.63 6.50
C TYR A 269 -3.78 -8.53 5.73
N ASP A 270 -4.02 -8.20 4.46
CA ASP A 270 -4.92 -8.93 3.58
C ASP A 270 -4.53 -10.41 3.44
N ASN A 271 -5.52 -11.26 3.24
CA ASN A 271 -5.33 -12.68 3.01
C ASN A 271 -5.48 -12.99 1.51
N ASP A 272 -4.44 -12.70 0.74
CA ASP A 272 -4.39 -12.88 -0.70
C ASP A 272 -4.21 -14.36 -1.09
N ILE A 273 -5.20 -15.21 -0.73
CA ILE A 273 -5.16 -16.67 -0.94
C ILE A 273 -4.92 -17.02 -2.42
N ASP A 274 -5.50 -16.23 -3.33
CA ASP A 274 -5.40 -16.43 -4.78
C ASP A 274 -4.18 -15.72 -5.38
N GLY A 275 -3.36 -15.08 -4.55
CA GLY A 275 -2.15 -14.39 -4.97
C GLY A 275 -1.11 -15.36 -5.55
N LYS A 276 -0.33 -14.89 -6.50
CA LYS A 276 0.72 -15.68 -7.17
C LYS A 276 1.97 -14.86 -7.38
N LEU A 277 3.10 -15.51 -7.29
CA LEU A 277 4.37 -14.97 -7.78
C LEU A 277 4.38 -14.91 -9.32
N ALA A 278 5.38 -14.24 -9.86
CA ALA A 278 5.55 -14.09 -11.30
C ALA A 278 5.67 -15.42 -12.07
N ASP A 279 6.18 -16.46 -11.43
CA ASP A 279 6.30 -17.81 -11.98
C ASP A 279 5.02 -18.65 -11.86
N GLY A 280 3.94 -18.05 -11.33
CA GLY A 280 2.64 -18.72 -11.09
C GLY A 280 2.57 -19.47 -9.76
N THR A 281 3.61 -19.50 -8.97
CA THR A 281 3.62 -20.11 -7.63
C THR A 281 2.63 -19.39 -6.72
N PRO A 282 1.71 -20.11 -6.03
CA PRO A 282 0.82 -19.50 -5.06
C PRO A 282 1.59 -18.70 -4.01
N HIS A 283 1.21 -17.46 -3.79
CA HIS A 283 1.87 -16.59 -2.82
C HIS A 283 0.88 -15.61 -2.19
N ASN A 284 0.83 -15.62 -0.88
CA ASN A 284 -0.01 -14.71 -0.10
C ASN A 284 0.83 -13.50 0.34
N HIS A 285 0.75 -12.41 -0.45
CA HIS A 285 1.59 -11.22 -0.24
C HIS A 285 1.35 -10.56 1.11
N GLY A 286 0.09 -10.39 1.51
CA GLY A 286 -0.25 -9.77 2.79
C GLY A 286 0.29 -10.60 3.95
N GLN A 287 0.09 -11.91 3.95
CA GLN A 287 0.54 -12.76 5.05
C GLN A 287 2.07 -12.91 5.10
N ALA A 288 2.74 -13.02 3.95
CA ALA A 288 4.20 -13.01 3.90
C ALA A 288 4.79 -11.71 4.44
N GLN A 289 4.17 -10.57 4.14
CA GLN A 289 4.59 -9.28 4.71
C GLN A 289 4.30 -9.20 6.21
N ALA A 290 3.19 -9.77 6.69
CA ALA A 290 2.88 -9.83 8.11
C ALA A 290 3.96 -10.57 8.90
N GLU A 291 4.45 -11.71 8.38
CA GLU A 291 5.54 -12.48 8.99
C GLU A 291 6.85 -11.67 9.04
N ILE A 292 7.22 -11.02 7.93
CA ILE A 292 8.42 -10.15 7.85
C ILE A 292 8.33 -9.00 8.86
N SER A 293 7.17 -8.35 8.94
CA SER A 293 6.94 -7.24 9.86
C SER A 293 6.97 -7.72 11.32
N ALA A 294 6.31 -8.84 11.63
CA ALA A 294 6.30 -9.42 12.96
C ALA A 294 7.73 -9.78 13.42
N GLU A 295 8.53 -10.41 12.56
CA GLU A 295 9.93 -10.72 12.88
C GLU A 295 10.74 -9.44 13.14
N LYS A 296 10.56 -8.41 12.30
CA LYS A 296 11.24 -7.12 12.43
C LYS A 296 10.95 -6.45 13.77
N PHE A 297 9.67 -6.32 14.14
CA PHE A 297 9.27 -5.63 15.37
C PHE A 297 9.53 -6.46 16.63
N THR A 298 9.50 -7.79 16.53
CA THR A 298 9.95 -8.67 17.64
C THR A 298 11.43 -8.44 17.94
N LYS A 299 12.30 -8.27 16.95
CA LYS A 299 13.72 -7.92 17.14
C LYS A 299 13.91 -6.54 17.80
N LEU A 300 12.92 -5.66 17.67
CA LEU A 300 12.89 -4.35 18.34
C LEU A 300 12.31 -4.39 19.75
N GLY A 301 11.87 -5.57 20.24
CA GLY A 301 11.40 -5.78 21.60
C GLY A 301 9.88 -5.74 21.77
N TYR A 302 9.10 -5.66 20.70
CA TYR A 302 7.64 -5.71 20.77
C TYR A 302 7.10 -7.14 20.81
N LEU A 303 5.95 -7.34 21.44
CA LEU A 303 5.17 -8.57 21.37
C LEU A 303 4.34 -8.54 20.08
N CYS A 304 4.68 -9.40 19.12
CA CYS A 304 4.05 -9.38 17.80
C CYS A 304 3.14 -10.58 17.59
N PHE A 305 1.98 -10.33 16.99
CA PHE A 305 0.99 -11.33 16.60
C PHE A 305 0.56 -11.08 15.16
N ILE A 306 0.01 -12.11 14.52
CA ILE A 306 -0.61 -12.01 13.21
C ILE A 306 -2.07 -12.44 13.36
N GLN A 307 -3.00 -11.61 12.87
CA GLN A 307 -4.41 -11.91 12.80
C GLN A 307 -4.83 -11.91 11.33
N THR A 308 -4.90 -13.09 10.75
CA THR A 308 -5.32 -13.27 9.36
C THR A 308 -6.83 -13.16 9.23
N PRO A 309 -7.38 -12.36 8.30
CA PRO A 309 -8.80 -12.37 8.00
C PRO A 309 -9.23 -13.75 7.46
N ARG A 310 -10.46 -14.16 7.74
CA ARG A 310 -11.01 -15.45 7.31
C ARG A 310 -11.24 -15.51 5.80
N THR A 311 -11.56 -14.37 5.22
CA THR A 311 -11.72 -14.18 3.78
C THR A 311 -10.55 -13.35 3.25
N LYS A 312 -10.75 -12.53 2.23
CA LYS A 312 -9.70 -11.73 1.61
C LYS A 312 -9.16 -10.63 2.54
N ASP A 313 -10.07 -9.90 3.20
CA ASP A 313 -9.76 -8.74 4.04
C ASP A 313 -10.79 -8.61 5.17
N PHE A 314 -10.54 -7.77 6.17
CA PHE A 314 -11.45 -7.58 7.30
C PHE A 314 -12.78 -6.95 6.90
N ASN A 315 -12.83 -6.18 5.82
CA ASN A 315 -14.10 -5.67 5.32
C ASN A 315 -14.95 -6.79 4.69
N LYS A 316 -14.34 -7.71 3.97
CA LYS A 316 -15.03 -8.88 3.43
C LYS A 316 -15.52 -9.79 4.55
N ASP A 317 -14.73 -10.00 5.60
CA ASP A 317 -15.16 -10.73 6.80
C ASP A 317 -16.40 -10.10 7.42
N LEU A 318 -16.39 -8.78 7.62
CA LEU A 318 -17.50 -8.02 8.17
C LEU A 318 -18.77 -8.14 7.31
N THR A 319 -18.64 -7.94 6.00
CA THR A 319 -19.81 -8.02 5.11
C THR A 319 -20.38 -9.44 5.03
N THR A 320 -19.53 -10.45 5.06
CA THR A 320 -19.93 -11.86 5.12
C THR A 320 -20.64 -12.17 6.44
N PHE A 321 -20.10 -11.71 7.57
CA PHE A 321 -20.70 -11.91 8.89
C PHE A 321 -22.09 -11.26 8.98
N ARG A 322 -22.26 -10.03 8.47
CA ARG A 322 -23.57 -9.36 8.43
C ARG A 322 -24.59 -10.10 7.56
N ALA A 323 -24.17 -10.63 6.41
CA ALA A 323 -25.03 -11.41 5.55
C ALA A 323 -25.51 -12.72 6.25
N MET A 324 -24.63 -13.36 7.02
CA MET A 324 -25.01 -14.54 7.82
C MET A 324 -25.99 -14.20 8.92
N LEU A 325 -25.80 -13.08 9.65
CA LEU A 325 -26.74 -12.64 10.68
C LEU A 325 -28.12 -12.36 10.09
N GLN A 326 -28.17 -11.62 8.97
CA GLN A 326 -29.45 -11.33 8.31
C GLN A 326 -30.18 -12.60 7.86
N ALA A 327 -29.47 -13.55 7.27
CA ALA A 327 -30.06 -14.83 6.86
C ALA A 327 -30.62 -15.63 8.06
N SER A 328 -29.93 -15.59 9.21
CA SER A 328 -30.41 -16.22 10.44
C SER A 328 -31.66 -15.57 10.97
N GLU A 329 -31.73 -14.26 11.01
CA GLU A 329 -32.91 -13.50 11.45
C GLU A 329 -34.12 -13.75 10.52
N GLU A 330 -33.90 -13.79 9.21
CA GLU A 330 -34.95 -14.11 8.24
C GLU A 330 -35.48 -15.53 8.41
N ALA A 331 -34.62 -16.52 8.70
CA ALA A 331 -35.03 -17.90 8.97
C ALA A 331 -35.85 -18.01 10.25
N GLU A 332 -35.44 -17.37 11.34
CA GLU A 332 -36.20 -17.36 12.61
C GLU A 332 -37.59 -16.69 12.45
N ASN A 333 -37.65 -15.54 11.74
CA ASN A 333 -38.90 -14.85 11.46
C ASN A 333 -39.82 -15.65 10.52
N GLY A 334 -39.24 -16.44 9.59
CA GLY A 334 -39.98 -17.36 8.71
C GLY A 334 -40.65 -18.51 9.48
N VAL A 335 -39.94 -19.08 10.45
CA VAL A 335 -40.44 -20.16 11.30
C VAL A 335 -41.61 -19.67 12.21
N GLN A 336 -41.49 -18.46 12.78
CA GLN A 336 -42.56 -17.87 13.60
C GLN A 336 -43.84 -17.57 12.81
N ARG A 337 -43.75 -17.24 11.52
CA ARG A 337 -44.91 -17.00 10.67
C ARG A 337 -45.56 -18.28 10.14
N GLY A 338 -44.80 -19.36 10.00
CA GLY A 338 -45.31 -20.67 9.56
C GLY A 338 -45.94 -21.53 10.66
N GLY A 339 -45.79 -21.16 11.94
CA GLY A 339 -46.37 -21.89 13.09
C GLY A 339 -47.77 -21.42 13.55
N LEU A 340 -48.43 -20.54 12.78
CA LEU A 340 -49.78 -20.00 13.07
C LEU A 340 -50.80 -20.40 11.98
N ILE A 341 -50.79 -21.66 11.53
CA ILE A 341 -51.85 -22.25 10.71
C ILE A 341 -52.37 -23.47 11.44
#